data_71e56e01dbea5b8f169fa8d0affacf5f
#
_entry.id   71e56e01dbea5b8f169fa8d0affacf5f
#
_cell.length_a   1.000
_cell.length_b   1.000
_cell.length_c   1.000
_cell.angle_alpha   90.00
_cell.angle_beta   90.00
_cell.angle_gamma   90.00
#
_symmetry.space_group_name_H-M   'P 1'
#
loop_
_entity.id
_entity.type
_entity.pdbx_description
1 polymer ?
#
loop_
_entity_poly.entity_id
_entity_poly.type
_entity_poly.pdbx_seq_one_letter_code
_entity_poly.pdbx_strand_id
1 'polypeptide(L)'
;CTLSLLFSSQFAALSIAFGGTLSGLFLAFISTDMWTPWSVFFSLSPIGMDYDKASRLMSLSLRSIPISDIFLSLLYLIGTFLLGLLLFTRAEQGEALFSLHRQNVSHSLHSSLSPEFIKLKRNPIWIPFLLIPLISALIGTVNFVQNQGVLQYTWEDLWTQQSLFLGMFFLAPLIGILCSLLWRMEHQGSNWNLILTITSPGKLLRDKWFTATLLSTLCMVWISFIYLLSGKILGLPGAVPAIFWMRMLSAILSIAAITALQSTLSMFFHSFALPIALAFLGSLVGLTLTVKGAYYALPYSTLIYGMGSTSITGELNFPILLLSCSFYIFAALGIGILYLKKSDVRTHV
;
A
#
# COMPACT_ATOMS: atom_id res chain seq x y z
N CYS A 1 15.22 11.94 3.76
CA CYS A 1 16.03 12.66 4.75
C CYS A 1 15.25 13.79 5.43
N THR A 2 14.77 14.82 4.71
CA THR A 2 14.08 15.98 5.32
C THR A 2 12.81 15.58 6.08
N LEU A 3 11.98 14.70 5.52
CA LEU A 3 10.80 14.17 6.19
C LEU A 3 11.13 13.35 7.45
N SER A 4 12.24 12.61 7.47
CA SER A 4 12.65 11.84 8.65
C SER A 4 13.15 12.72 9.81
N LEU A 5 13.51 13.98 9.54
CA LEU A 5 13.85 14.97 10.55
C LEU A 5 12.60 15.69 11.11
N LEU A 6 11.54 15.82 10.29
CA LEU A 6 10.28 16.42 10.72
C LEU A 6 9.48 15.52 11.67
N PHE A 7 9.55 14.22 11.49
CA PHE A 7 8.75 13.27 12.25
C PHE A 7 9.63 12.41 13.15
N SER A 8 9.30 12.31 14.41
CA SER A 8 9.92 11.37 15.35
C SER A 8 9.68 9.89 14.96
N SER A 9 8.66 9.63 14.14
CA SER A 9 8.31 8.32 13.62
C SER A 9 8.81 8.16 12.19
N GLN A 10 9.76 7.26 11.97
CA GLN A 10 10.21 6.84 10.63
C GLN A 10 9.05 6.35 9.74
N PHE A 11 8.02 5.76 10.38
CA PHE A 11 6.81 5.33 9.72
C PHE A 11 6.04 6.49 9.08
N ALA A 12 5.81 7.58 9.82
CA ALA A 12 5.11 8.76 9.31
C ALA A 12 5.88 9.39 8.13
N ALA A 13 7.19 9.53 8.26
CA ALA A 13 8.05 10.05 7.21
C ALA A 13 7.99 9.21 5.92
N LEU A 14 8.02 7.89 6.07
CA LEU A 14 8.02 6.95 4.93
C LEU A 14 6.64 6.87 4.27
N SER A 15 5.56 6.90 5.06
CA SER A 15 4.18 6.93 4.53
C SER A 15 3.89 8.19 3.74
N ILE A 16 4.36 9.36 4.22
CA ILE A 16 4.20 10.64 3.51
C ILE A 16 5.06 10.66 2.24
N ALA A 17 6.30 10.18 2.30
CA ALA A 17 7.15 10.08 1.12
C ALA A 17 6.54 9.17 0.05
N PHE A 18 6.08 7.99 0.45
CA PHE A 18 5.44 7.03 -0.45
C PHE A 18 4.14 7.58 -1.03
N GLY A 19 3.23 8.09 -0.19
CA GLY A 19 1.99 8.72 -0.63
C GLY A 19 2.23 9.93 -1.55
N GLY A 20 3.24 10.75 -1.24
CA GLY A 20 3.67 11.87 -2.07
C GLY A 20 4.17 11.42 -3.44
N THR A 21 5.05 10.41 -3.49
CA THR A 21 5.59 9.88 -4.75
C THR A 21 4.46 9.33 -5.64
N LEU A 22 3.53 8.58 -5.05
CA LEU A 22 2.41 8.02 -5.78
C LEU A 22 1.42 9.10 -6.27
N SER A 23 1.13 10.10 -5.44
CA SER A 23 0.31 11.24 -5.86
C SER A 23 1.01 12.07 -6.95
N GLY A 24 2.33 12.22 -6.88
CA GLY A 24 3.13 12.88 -7.91
C GLY A 24 3.11 12.15 -9.24
N LEU A 25 3.29 10.83 -9.22
CA LEU A 25 3.15 9.98 -10.41
C LEU A 25 1.76 10.14 -11.03
N PHE A 26 0.74 10.15 -10.19
CA PHE A 26 -0.63 10.27 -10.64
C PHE A 26 -0.94 11.64 -11.26
N LEU A 27 -0.51 12.72 -10.61
CA LEU A 27 -0.64 14.07 -11.17
C LEU A 27 0.05 14.20 -12.52
N ALA A 28 1.17 13.49 -12.72
CA ALA A 28 1.88 13.44 -13.99
C ALA A 28 1.03 12.84 -15.14
N PHE A 29 0.07 11.98 -14.85
CA PHE A 29 -0.85 11.42 -15.85
C PHE A 29 -2.06 12.31 -16.15
N ILE A 30 -2.47 13.17 -15.20
CA ILE A 30 -3.69 14.00 -15.36
C ILE A 30 -3.36 15.40 -15.89
N SER A 31 -2.25 15.97 -15.50
CA SER A 31 -1.93 17.39 -15.72
C SER A 31 -0.49 17.58 -16.15
N THR A 32 -0.28 18.49 -17.09
CA THR A 32 1.05 18.97 -17.46
C THR A 32 1.60 19.98 -16.46
N ASP A 33 0.74 20.57 -15.62
CA ASP A 33 1.12 21.59 -14.63
C ASP A 33 1.44 20.93 -13.30
N MET A 34 2.71 20.78 -13.00
CA MET A 34 3.21 19.99 -11.88
C MET A 34 3.70 20.91 -10.76
N TRP A 35 2.83 21.10 -9.74
CA TRP A 35 3.09 22.03 -8.62
C TRP A 35 3.61 21.36 -7.35
N THR A 36 3.76 20.05 -7.32
CA THR A 36 4.21 19.34 -6.12
C THR A 36 5.67 18.91 -6.25
N PRO A 37 6.46 18.84 -5.15
CA PRO A 37 7.85 18.39 -5.20
C PRO A 37 8.02 17.01 -5.83
N TRP A 38 7.03 16.14 -5.71
CA TRP A 38 7.06 14.79 -6.27
C TRP A 38 6.68 14.76 -7.75
N SER A 39 5.79 15.64 -8.22
CA SER A 39 5.39 15.70 -9.62
C SER A 39 6.43 16.40 -10.52
N VAL A 40 7.18 17.34 -9.99
CA VAL A 40 8.26 18.05 -10.69
C VAL A 40 9.33 17.10 -11.24
N PHE A 41 9.57 15.97 -10.57
CA PHE A 41 10.49 14.94 -11.08
C PHE A 41 10.05 14.39 -12.45
N PHE A 42 8.75 14.25 -12.68
CA PHE A 42 8.22 13.75 -13.95
C PHE A 42 8.23 14.84 -15.05
N SER A 43 8.13 16.11 -14.68
CA SER A 43 8.20 17.22 -15.64
C SER A 43 9.58 17.37 -16.28
N LEU A 44 10.63 16.92 -15.58
CA LEU A 44 12.01 16.90 -16.09
C LEU A 44 12.30 15.71 -17.01
N SER A 45 11.34 14.80 -17.21
CA SER A 45 11.52 13.71 -18.17
C SER A 45 11.50 14.25 -19.60
N PRO A 46 12.53 13.96 -20.42
CA PRO A 46 12.51 14.30 -21.85
C PRO A 46 11.55 13.43 -22.66
N ILE A 47 10.97 12.41 -22.03
CA ILE A 47 10.02 11.49 -22.66
C ILE A 47 8.61 11.90 -22.25
N GLY A 48 7.83 12.41 -23.19
CA GLY A 48 6.40 12.62 -23.07
C GLY A 48 5.64 11.33 -23.39
N MET A 49 4.57 11.08 -22.65
CA MET A 49 3.63 10.00 -22.92
C MET A 49 2.31 10.64 -23.37
N ASP A 50 2.00 10.51 -24.64
CA ASP A 50 0.73 11.00 -25.19
C ASP A 50 -0.21 9.80 -25.37
N TYR A 51 -1.36 9.85 -24.70
CA TYR A 51 -2.39 8.83 -24.83
C TYR A 51 -3.45 9.30 -25.82
N ASP A 52 -3.48 8.65 -26.99
CA ASP A 52 -4.55 8.88 -27.96
C ASP A 52 -5.80 8.10 -27.57
N LYS A 53 -6.86 8.83 -27.24
CA LYS A 53 -8.15 8.25 -26.83
C LYS A 53 -8.85 7.49 -27.98
N ALA A 54 -8.60 7.86 -29.24
CA ALA A 54 -9.26 7.24 -30.39
C ALA A 54 -8.64 5.88 -30.74
N SER A 55 -7.32 5.81 -30.79
CA SER A 55 -6.58 4.57 -31.10
C SER A 55 -6.30 3.69 -29.89
N ARG A 56 -6.50 4.22 -28.66
CA ARG A 56 -6.12 3.58 -27.40
C ARG A 56 -4.63 3.23 -27.32
N LEU A 57 -3.82 3.87 -28.12
CA LEU A 57 -2.38 3.66 -28.14
C LEU A 57 -1.67 4.75 -27.34
N MET A 58 -0.64 4.32 -26.62
CA MET A 58 0.29 5.23 -25.94
C MET A 58 1.46 5.48 -26.89
N SER A 59 1.64 6.73 -27.29
CA SER A 59 2.80 7.15 -28.09
C SER A 59 3.83 7.81 -27.18
N LEU A 60 5.10 7.50 -27.42
CA LEU A 60 6.21 8.14 -26.75
C LEU A 60 6.75 9.25 -27.66
N SER A 61 6.72 10.47 -27.17
CA SER A 61 7.26 11.64 -27.87
C SER A 61 8.45 12.23 -27.11
N LEU A 62 9.41 12.78 -27.84
CA LEU A 62 10.47 13.57 -27.19
C LEU A 62 9.92 14.98 -26.94
N ARG A 63 9.91 15.38 -25.68
CA ARG A 63 9.45 16.68 -25.22
C ARG A 63 10.64 17.57 -24.87
N SER A 64 10.59 18.82 -25.31
CA SER A 64 11.49 19.84 -24.79
C SER A 64 11.11 20.19 -23.36
N ILE A 65 12.10 20.19 -22.46
CA ILE A 65 11.88 20.55 -21.05
C ILE A 65 11.76 22.07 -20.95
N PRO A 66 10.64 22.64 -20.45
CA PRO A 66 10.53 24.09 -20.25
C PRO A 66 11.56 24.59 -19.23
N ILE A 67 12.12 25.77 -19.48
CA ILE A 67 13.09 26.39 -18.55
C ILE A 67 12.44 26.67 -17.19
N SER A 68 11.13 26.96 -17.16
CA SER A 68 10.34 27.11 -15.94
C SER A 68 10.39 25.87 -15.04
N ASP A 69 10.33 24.69 -15.61
CA ASP A 69 10.31 23.42 -14.86
C ASP A 69 11.69 23.12 -14.27
N ILE A 70 12.75 23.47 -15.00
CA ILE A 70 14.13 23.37 -14.49
C ILE A 70 14.30 24.33 -13.31
N PHE A 71 13.84 25.59 -13.43
CA PHE A 71 13.92 26.57 -12.37
C PHE A 71 13.12 26.16 -11.14
N LEU A 72 11.88 25.67 -11.34
CA LEU A 72 11.02 25.18 -10.26
C LEU A 72 11.64 23.99 -9.53
N SER A 73 12.23 23.03 -10.26
CA SER A 73 12.89 21.87 -9.67
C SER A 73 14.12 22.25 -8.85
N LEU A 74 14.90 23.21 -9.32
CA LEU A 74 16.03 23.77 -8.55
C LEU A 74 15.55 24.50 -7.28
N LEU A 75 14.46 25.25 -7.37
CA LEU A 75 13.86 25.90 -6.20
C LEU A 75 13.43 24.87 -5.13
N TYR A 76 12.76 23.78 -5.55
CA TYR A 76 12.39 22.70 -4.64
C TYR A 76 13.61 21.99 -4.05
N LEU A 77 14.66 21.75 -4.83
CA LEU A 77 15.89 21.13 -4.37
C LEU A 77 16.56 22.00 -3.29
N ILE A 78 16.74 23.28 -3.58
CA ILE A 78 17.36 24.23 -2.65
C ILE A 78 16.48 24.42 -1.41
N GLY A 79 15.17 24.59 -1.57
CA GLY A 79 14.22 24.74 -0.47
C GLY A 79 14.19 23.52 0.45
N THR A 80 14.14 22.31 -0.10
CA THR A 80 14.19 21.09 0.71
C THR A 80 15.55 20.87 1.38
N PHE A 81 16.64 21.27 0.75
CA PHE A 81 17.98 21.21 1.33
C PHE A 81 18.12 22.21 2.50
N LEU A 82 17.72 23.46 2.32
CA LEU A 82 17.75 24.48 3.38
C LEU A 82 16.84 24.10 4.55
N LEU A 83 15.64 23.61 4.26
CA LEU A 83 14.73 23.09 5.29
C LEU A 83 15.38 21.93 6.04
N GLY A 84 16.04 21.01 5.33
CA GLY A 84 16.78 19.90 5.94
C GLY A 84 17.89 20.36 6.87
N LEU A 85 18.67 21.38 6.48
CA LEU A 85 19.70 21.97 7.32
C LEU A 85 19.11 22.62 8.58
N LEU A 86 18.05 23.42 8.43
CA LEU A 86 17.38 24.08 9.56
C LEU A 86 16.80 23.05 10.55
N LEU A 87 16.23 21.97 10.05
CA LEU A 87 15.68 20.90 10.88
C LEU A 87 16.78 20.09 11.57
N PHE A 88 17.90 19.86 10.89
CA PHE A 88 19.04 19.15 11.46
C PHE A 88 19.66 19.94 12.61
N THR A 89 19.90 21.25 12.44
CA THR A 89 20.43 22.12 13.52
C THR A 89 19.49 22.20 14.72
N ARG A 90 18.17 22.21 14.52
CA ARG A 90 17.18 22.15 15.61
C ARG A 90 17.13 20.78 16.29
N ALA A 91 17.26 19.71 15.54
CA ALA A 91 17.29 18.35 16.10
C ALA A 91 18.53 18.12 16.99
N GLU A 92 19.69 18.71 16.64
CA GLU A 92 20.88 18.69 17.48
C GLU A 92 20.69 19.48 18.79
N GLN A 93 19.82 20.50 18.79
CA GLN A 93 19.47 21.28 19.98
C GLN A 93 18.40 20.64 20.87
N GLY A 94 17.93 19.42 20.52
CA GLY A 94 16.97 18.64 21.32
C GLY A 94 15.52 19.08 21.18
N GLU A 95 15.18 19.99 20.27
CA GLU A 95 13.82 20.40 19.96
C GLU A 95 13.21 19.52 18.87
N ALA A 96 12.50 18.46 19.27
CA ALA A 96 11.66 17.71 18.35
C ALA A 96 10.40 18.52 18.00
N LEU A 97 10.26 18.97 16.74
CA LEU A 97 9.15 19.80 16.27
C LEU A 97 7.77 19.10 16.36
N PHE A 98 7.73 17.79 16.33
CA PHE A 98 6.53 16.98 16.51
C PHE A 98 6.81 15.77 17.40
N SER A 99 6.85 15.96 18.72
CA SER A 99 6.74 14.86 19.65
C SER A 99 5.27 14.45 19.77
N LEU A 100 4.89 13.34 19.16
CA LEU A 100 3.68 12.66 19.57
C LEU A 100 3.94 12.21 21.02
N HIS A 101 3.33 12.93 21.93
CA HIS A 101 3.49 12.78 23.38
C HIS A 101 3.29 11.30 23.77
N ARG A 102 4.37 10.68 24.24
CA ARG A 102 4.36 9.32 24.77
C ARG A 102 3.68 9.37 26.13
N GLN A 103 2.34 9.34 26.14
CA GLN A 103 1.59 9.25 27.41
C GLN A 103 1.88 7.93 28.07
N ASN A 104 2.26 8.01 29.34
CA ASN A 104 2.45 6.89 30.24
C ASN A 104 1.25 5.97 30.22
N VAL A 105 1.51 4.69 29.97
CA VAL A 105 0.51 3.62 30.00
C VAL A 105 0.17 3.34 31.43
N SER A 106 -0.98 3.79 31.91
CA SER A 106 -1.61 3.21 33.09
C SER A 106 -2.14 1.81 32.70
N HIS A 107 -1.67 0.80 33.41
CA HIS A 107 -2.19 -0.55 33.34
C HIS A 107 -3.67 -0.54 33.75
N SER A 108 -4.56 -0.76 32.80
CA SER A 108 -5.91 -1.22 33.09
C SER A 108 -6.37 -2.22 32.06
N LEU A 109 -6.34 -3.48 32.43
CA LEU A 109 -7.46 -4.43 32.43
C LEU A 109 -7.92 -5.03 31.09
N HIS A 110 -7.83 -6.35 31.03
CA HIS A 110 -8.78 -7.29 30.40
C HIS A 110 -9.53 -6.77 29.16
N SER A 111 -8.83 -6.60 28.04
CA SER A 111 -9.48 -6.69 26.75
C SER A 111 -9.17 -8.05 26.14
N SER A 112 -10.20 -8.79 25.76
CA SER A 112 -10.11 -10.05 25.01
C SER A 112 -9.51 -9.87 23.59
N LEU A 113 -9.09 -8.68 23.24
CA LEU A 113 -8.40 -8.32 22.00
C LEU A 113 -6.95 -8.77 22.08
N SER A 114 -6.48 -9.37 20.99
CA SER A 114 -5.09 -9.82 20.93
C SER A 114 -4.14 -8.64 21.20
N PRO A 115 -2.97 -8.88 21.84
CA PRO A 115 -1.98 -7.84 22.13
C PRO A 115 -1.58 -7.01 20.88
N GLU A 116 -1.68 -7.61 19.71
CA GLU A 116 -1.36 -6.96 18.44
C GLU A 116 -2.31 -5.80 18.11
N PHE A 117 -3.61 -5.92 18.43
CA PHE A 117 -4.56 -4.82 18.26
C PHE A 117 -4.28 -3.66 19.22
N ILE A 118 -3.83 -3.95 20.43
CA ILE A 118 -3.47 -2.92 21.41
C ILE A 118 -2.29 -2.09 20.89
N LYS A 119 -1.31 -2.72 20.26
CA LYS A 119 -0.15 -2.05 19.63
C LYS A 119 -0.57 -1.08 18.54
N LEU A 120 -1.62 -1.40 17.79
CA LEU A 120 -2.12 -0.58 16.69
C LEU A 120 -3.04 0.55 17.14
N LYS A 121 -3.71 0.45 18.30
CA LYS A 121 -4.71 1.43 18.77
C LYS A 121 -4.20 2.86 18.83
N ARG A 122 -2.91 3.07 19.16
CA ARG A 122 -2.26 4.38 19.26
C ARG A 122 -1.32 4.71 18.11
N ASN A 123 -1.34 3.87 17.07
CA ASN A 123 -0.44 4.02 15.94
C ASN A 123 -1.13 4.79 14.80
N PRO A 124 -0.45 5.75 14.15
CA PRO A 124 -1.01 6.51 13.03
C PRO A 124 -1.23 5.68 11.76
N ILE A 125 -1.03 4.36 11.79
CA ILE A 125 -1.25 3.46 10.64
C ILE A 125 -2.68 3.57 10.06
N TRP A 126 -3.65 3.94 10.88
CA TRP A 126 -5.04 4.13 10.47
C TRP A 126 -5.19 5.23 9.40
N ILE A 127 -4.33 6.25 9.45
CA ILE A 127 -4.38 7.37 8.51
C ILE A 127 -4.17 6.88 7.06
N PRO A 128 -3.06 6.22 6.69
CA PRO A 128 -2.89 5.72 5.32
C PRO A 128 -3.92 4.65 4.94
N PHE A 129 -4.41 3.82 5.87
CA PHE A 129 -5.46 2.85 5.59
C PHE A 129 -6.82 3.48 5.27
N LEU A 130 -7.10 4.68 5.73
CA LEU A 130 -8.29 5.45 5.38
C LEU A 130 -8.08 6.35 4.15
N LEU A 131 -6.94 7.04 4.08
CA LEU A 131 -6.69 8.04 3.04
C LEU A 131 -6.34 7.42 1.68
N ILE A 132 -5.53 6.36 1.64
CA ILE A 132 -5.09 5.78 0.36
C ILE A 132 -6.27 5.21 -0.45
N PRO A 133 -7.20 4.42 0.12
CA PRO A 133 -8.38 4.00 -0.63
C PRO A 133 -9.29 5.16 -1.05
N LEU A 134 -9.42 6.18 -0.19
CA LEU A 134 -10.19 7.38 -0.52
C LEU A 134 -9.58 8.12 -1.71
N ILE A 135 -8.27 8.34 -1.70
CA ILE A 135 -7.55 8.96 -2.80
C ILE A 135 -7.69 8.13 -4.08
N SER A 136 -7.48 6.81 -4.00
CA SER A 136 -7.65 5.91 -5.15
C SER A 136 -9.07 5.99 -5.74
N ALA A 137 -10.09 5.99 -4.88
CA ALA A 137 -11.48 6.09 -5.31
C ALA A 137 -11.80 7.47 -5.93
N LEU A 138 -11.31 8.55 -5.34
CA LEU A 138 -11.51 9.91 -5.89
C LEU A 138 -10.87 10.03 -7.28
N ILE A 139 -9.65 9.57 -7.42
CA ILE A 139 -8.91 9.54 -8.68
C ILE A 139 -9.68 8.72 -9.72
N GLY A 140 -10.08 7.51 -9.36
CA GLY A 140 -10.84 6.64 -10.24
C GLY A 140 -12.19 7.23 -10.64
N THR A 141 -12.88 7.91 -9.72
CA THR A 141 -14.14 8.60 -10.02
C THR A 141 -13.94 9.75 -11.00
N VAL A 142 -12.91 10.57 -10.81
CA VAL A 142 -12.59 11.67 -11.74
C VAL A 142 -12.26 11.10 -13.13
N ASN A 143 -11.42 10.06 -13.18
CA ASN A 143 -11.07 9.39 -14.43
C ASN A 143 -12.31 8.79 -15.12
N PHE A 144 -13.19 8.16 -14.37
CA PHE A 144 -14.46 7.62 -14.88
C PHE A 144 -15.33 8.71 -15.51
N VAL A 145 -15.52 9.84 -14.83
CA VAL A 145 -16.34 10.94 -15.33
C VAL A 145 -15.72 11.61 -16.56
N GLN A 146 -14.41 11.75 -16.62
CA GLN A 146 -13.72 12.40 -17.74
C GLN A 146 -13.63 11.53 -19.00
N ASN A 147 -13.69 10.21 -18.85
CA ASN A 147 -13.49 9.27 -19.96
C ASN A 147 -14.78 8.55 -20.43
N GLN A 148 -15.93 9.19 -20.30
CA GLN A 148 -17.23 8.64 -20.72
C GLN A 148 -17.32 8.33 -22.23
N GLY A 149 -16.45 8.86 -23.06
CA GLY A 149 -16.35 8.49 -24.48
C GLY A 149 -15.74 7.11 -24.74
N VAL A 150 -15.06 6.53 -23.73
CA VAL A 150 -14.39 5.22 -23.80
C VAL A 150 -14.99 4.22 -22.80
N LEU A 151 -15.34 4.71 -21.62
CA LEU A 151 -15.95 3.95 -20.53
C LEU A 151 -17.48 4.00 -20.67
N GLN A 152 -18.11 2.89 -20.33
CA GLN A 152 -19.57 2.83 -20.24
C GLN A 152 -20.03 3.38 -18.87
N TYR A 153 -21.22 3.97 -18.82
CA TYR A 153 -21.77 4.51 -17.57
C TYR A 153 -22.36 3.39 -16.70
N THR A 154 -21.49 2.52 -16.22
CA THR A 154 -21.85 1.29 -15.49
C THR A 154 -21.14 1.22 -14.15
N TRP A 155 -21.71 0.46 -13.24
CA TRP A 155 -21.09 0.12 -11.95
C TRP A 155 -19.74 -0.60 -12.14
N GLU A 156 -19.62 -1.43 -13.16
CA GLU A 156 -18.41 -2.21 -13.41
C GLU A 156 -17.23 -1.34 -13.82
N ASP A 157 -17.47 -0.40 -14.73
CA ASP A 157 -16.43 0.53 -15.19
C ASP A 157 -16.03 1.50 -14.07
N LEU A 158 -16.98 1.99 -13.25
CA LEU A 158 -16.64 2.79 -12.07
C LEU A 158 -15.73 2.01 -11.10
N TRP A 159 -16.07 0.74 -10.81
CA TRP A 159 -15.26 -0.09 -9.94
C TRP A 159 -13.85 -0.30 -10.49
N THR A 160 -13.73 -0.63 -11.75
CA THR A 160 -12.44 -0.82 -12.41
C THR A 160 -11.55 0.40 -12.26
N GLN A 161 -12.08 1.60 -12.43
CA GLN A 161 -11.32 2.84 -12.28
C GLN A 161 -10.95 3.14 -10.82
N GLN A 162 -11.85 2.95 -9.87
CA GLN A 162 -11.58 3.20 -8.45
C GLN A 162 -10.61 2.20 -7.83
N SER A 163 -10.68 0.95 -8.24
CA SER A 163 -9.83 -0.13 -7.75
C SER A 163 -8.45 -0.20 -8.39
N LEU A 164 -8.27 0.44 -9.56
CA LEU A 164 -7.07 0.34 -10.39
C LEU A 164 -5.80 0.65 -9.60
N PHE A 165 -5.69 1.84 -9.02
CA PHE A 165 -4.49 2.26 -8.31
C PHE A 165 -4.31 1.51 -6.99
N LEU A 166 -5.42 1.26 -6.26
CA LEU A 166 -5.36 0.51 -5.02
C LEU A 166 -4.84 -0.91 -5.25
N GLY A 167 -5.42 -1.62 -6.22
CA GLY A 167 -5.06 -3.00 -6.53
C GLY A 167 -3.65 -3.16 -7.11
N MET A 168 -3.27 -2.26 -8.02
CA MET A 168 -1.99 -2.38 -8.72
C MET A 168 -0.79 -1.89 -7.91
N PHE A 169 -0.93 -0.78 -7.14
CA PHE A 169 0.22 -0.09 -6.58
C PHE A 169 0.17 0.15 -5.09
N PHE A 170 -1.01 0.35 -4.48
CA PHE A 170 -1.09 0.86 -3.11
C PHE A 170 -1.27 -0.22 -2.06
N LEU A 171 -2.13 -1.19 -2.32
CA LEU A 171 -2.59 -2.10 -1.28
C LEU A 171 -1.48 -3.03 -0.78
N ALA A 172 -0.68 -3.60 -1.67
CA ALA A 172 0.39 -4.50 -1.25
C ALA A 172 1.52 -3.81 -0.49
N PRO A 173 2.05 -2.63 -0.89
CA PRO A 173 2.97 -1.87 -0.06
C PRO A 173 2.36 -1.43 1.27
N LEU A 174 1.08 -1.07 1.31
CA LEU A 174 0.38 -0.73 2.55
C LEU A 174 0.33 -1.92 3.51
N ILE A 175 0.08 -3.13 3.00
CA ILE A 175 0.21 -4.38 3.75
C ILE A 175 1.66 -4.59 4.23
N GLY A 176 2.64 -4.33 3.37
CA GLY A 176 4.06 -4.41 3.72
C GLY A 176 4.43 -3.49 4.88
N ILE A 177 3.93 -2.24 4.87
CA ILE A 177 4.09 -1.29 5.97
C ILE A 177 3.49 -1.83 7.27
N LEU A 178 2.27 -2.34 7.20
CA LEU A 178 1.58 -2.90 8.36
C LEU A 178 2.31 -4.09 8.96
N CYS A 179 2.73 -5.06 8.13
CA CYS A 179 3.47 -6.22 8.58
C CYS A 179 4.82 -5.83 9.18
N SER A 180 5.56 -4.92 8.53
CA SER A 180 6.83 -4.40 9.07
C SER A 180 6.64 -3.71 10.41
N LEU A 181 5.54 -2.97 10.60
CA LEU A 181 5.23 -2.33 11.86
C LEU A 181 4.94 -3.35 12.97
N LEU A 182 4.16 -4.38 12.67
CA LEU A 182 3.82 -5.43 13.64
C LEU A 182 5.05 -6.23 14.09
N TRP A 183 6.07 -6.39 13.24
CA TRP A 183 7.30 -7.09 13.60
C TRP A 183 8.39 -6.18 14.17
N ARG A 184 8.32 -4.86 13.93
CA ARG A 184 9.34 -3.91 14.41
C ARG A 184 9.54 -3.94 15.91
N MET A 185 8.47 -4.12 16.69
CA MET A 185 8.55 -4.14 18.14
C MET A 185 9.30 -5.35 18.68
N GLU A 186 9.25 -6.48 17.97
CA GLU A 186 9.99 -7.68 18.30
C GLU A 186 11.46 -7.60 17.89
N HIS A 187 11.74 -6.86 16.81
CA HIS A 187 13.12 -6.59 16.36
C HIS A 187 13.84 -5.56 17.23
N GLN A 188 13.12 -4.69 17.95
CA GLN A 188 13.70 -3.69 18.84
C GLN A 188 13.90 -4.25 20.24
N GLY A 189 15.16 -4.35 20.65
CA GLY A 189 15.58 -4.70 22.01
C GLY A 189 15.23 -6.13 22.40
N SER A 190 16.05 -7.07 22.37
CA SER A 190 16.03 -8.46 22.92
C SER A 190 14.67 -9.10 23.32
N ASN A 191 13.56 -8.55 22.78
CA ASN A 191 12.21 -8.97 23.15
C ASN A 191 11.85 -10.38 22.63
N TRP A 192 12.60 -10.88 21.65
CA TRP A 192 12.38 -12.21 21.07
C TRP A 192 12.39 -13.31 22.13
N ASN A 193 13.41 -13.32 22.99
CA ASN A 193 13.56 -14.33 24.03
C ASN A 193 12.39 -14.29 25.00
N LEU A 194 11.96 -13.09 25.41
CA LEU A 194 10.83 -12.91 26.32
C LEU A 194 9.51 -13.37 25.70
N ILE A 195 9.26 -13.02 24.45
CA ILE A 195 8.00 -13.35 23.76
C ILE A 195 7.89 -14.85 23.50
N LEU A 196 8.98 -15.50 23.07
CA LEU A 196 9.00 -16.94 22.81
C LEU A 196 8.93 -17.81 24.08
N THR A 197 9.24 -17.26 25.25
CA THR A 197 8.98 -17.97 26.53
C THR A 197 7.50 -17.94 26.91
N ILE A 198 6.76 -16.89 26.49
CA ILE A 198 5.36 -16.71 26.88
C ILE A 198 4.40 -17.27 25.81
N THR A 199 4.79 -17.20 24.52
CA THR A 199 3.91 -17.52 23.38
C THR A 199 4.60 -18.48 22.42
N SER A 200 3.86 -19.50 21.95
CA SER A 200 4.41 -20.42 20.94
C SER A 200 4.66 -19.70 19.60
N PRO A 201 5.72 -20.08 18.86
CA PRO A 201 6.05 -19.47 17.57
C PRO A 201 4.90 -19.44 16.58
N GLY A 202 4.14 -20.53 16.49
CA GLY A 202 2.99 -20.63 15.60
C GLY A 202 1.84 -19.72 15.99
N LYS A 203 1.60 -19.50 17.29
CA LYS A 203 0.58 -18.58 17.78
C LYS A 203 0.98 -17.13 17.48
N LEU A 204 2.22 -16.76 17.74
CA LEU A 204 2.73 -15.41 17.48
C LEU A 204 2.58 -15.02 16.00
N LEU A 205 3.06 -15.88 15.08
CA LEU A 205 2.97 -15.62 13.65
C LEU A 205 1.51 -15.55 13.16
N ARG A 206 0.66 -16.47 13.64
CA ARG A 206 -0.77 -16.51 13.28
C ARG A 206 -1.49 -15.26 13.77
N ASP A 207 -1.25 -14.80 14.99
CA ASP A 207 -1.92 -13.63 15.55
C ASP A 207 -1.54 -12.35 14.78
N LYS A 208 -0.27 -12.21 14.38
CA LYS A 208 0.19 -11.11 13.51
C LYS A 208 -0.42 -11.19 12.11
N TRP A 209 -0.41 -12.37 11.51
CA TRP A 209 -1.05 -12.60 10.21
C TRP A 209 -2.54 -12.26 10.24
N PHE A 210 -3.26 -12.75 11.23
CA PHE A 210 -4.69 -12.50 11.38
C PHE A 210 -4.99 -11.00 11.54
N THR A 211 -4.22 -10.31 12.40
CA THR A 211 -4.36 -8.86 12.63
C THR A 211 -4.12 -8.06 11.34
N ALA A 212 -3.06 -8.40 10.60
CA ALA A 212 -2.75 -7.76 9.34
C ALA A 212 -3.84 -8.02 8.28
N THR A 213 -4.31 -9.26 8.18
CA THR A 213 -5.39 -9.65 7.25
C THR A 213 -6.68 -8.91 7.57
N LEU A 214 -7.07 -8.87 8.83
CA LEU A 214 -8.31 -8.19 9.27
C LEU A 214 -8.27 -6.69 8.94
N LEU A 215 -7.17 -6.00 9.28
CA LEU A 215 -7.05 -4.57 9.00
C LEU A 215 -7.04 -4.28 7.49
N SER A 216 -6.36 -5.09 6.71
CA SER A 216 -6.34 -4.95 5.25
C SER A 216 -7.70 -5.27 4.62
N THR A 217 -8.46 -6.21 5.20
CA THR A 217 -9.85 -6.48 4.81
C THR A 217 -10.77 -5.30 5.13
N LEU A 218 -10.58 -4.63 6.27
CA LEU A 218 -11.33 -3.41 6.58
C LEU A 218 -11.04 -2.28 5.58
N CYS A 219 -9.82 -2.20 5.06
CA CYS A 219 -9.47 -1.29 3.97
C CYS A 219 -10.30 -1.59 2.70
N MET A 220 -10.49 -2.89 2.36
CA MET A 220 -11.35 -3.30 1.25
C MET A 220 -12.82 -2.98 1.48
N VAL A 221 -13.32 -3.16 2.69
CA VAL A 221 -14.70 -2.76 3.06
C VAL A 221 -14.87 -1.25 2.92
N TRP A 222 -13.87 -0.48 3.31
CA TRP A 222 -13.88 0.97 3.21
C TRP A 222 -13.96 1.46 1.75
N ILE A 223 -13.13 0.96 0.85
CA ILE A 223 -13.21 1.33 -0.58
C ILE A 223 -14.52 0.88 -1.20
N SER A 224 -15.05 -0.29 -0.81
CA SER A 224 -16.36 -0.75 -1.26
C SER A 224 -17.49 0.18 -0.84
N PHE A 225 -17.43 0.72 0.37
CA PHE A 225 -18.39 1.72 0.85
C PHE A 225 -18.31 3.00 0.02
N ILE A 226 -17.09 3.51 -0.24
CA ILE A 226 -16.88 4.69 -1.09
C ILE A 226 -17.41 4.45 -2.51
N TYR A 227 -17.15 3.27 -3.08
CA TYR A 227 -17.67 2.88 -4.40
C TYR A 227 -19.20 2.91 -4.47
N LEU A 228 -19.87 2.28 -3.51
CA LEU A 228 -21.33 2.26 -3.45
C LEU A 228 -21.92 3.66 -3.29
N LEU A 229 -21.27 4.49 -2.47
CA LEU A 229 -21.68 5.88 -2.27
C LEU A 229 -21.49 6.72 -3.52
N SER A 230 -20.32 6.65 -4.14
CA SER A 230 -20.00 7.41 -5.36
C SER A 230 -20.87 7.00 -6.54
N GLY A 231 -21.16 5.71 -6.71
CA GLY A 231 -22.05 5.23 -7.78
C GLY A 231 -23.49 5.72 -7.62
N LYS A 232 -23.98 5.81 -6.36
CA LYS A 232 -25.30 6.41 -6.08
C LYS A 232 -25.32 7.92 -6.33
N ILE A 233 -24.26 8.65 -5.93
CA ILE A 233 -24.13 10.10 -6.15
C ILE A 233 -24.10 10.40 -7.66
N LEU A 234 -23.40 9.58 -8.44
CA LEU A 234 -23.35 9.69 -9.90
C LEU A 234 -24.65 9.25 -10.58
N GLY A 235 -25.58 8.62 -9.88
CA GLY A 235 -26.85 8.17 -10.45
C GLY A 235 -26.68 7.00 -11.44
N LEU A 236 -25.74 6.08 -11.18
CA LEU A 236 -25.53 4.93 -12.06
C LEU A 236 -26.79 4.07 -12.17
N PRO A 237 -27.15 3.62 -13.39
CA PRO A 237 -28.34 2.82 -13.61
C PRO A 237 -28.22 1.41 -13.06
N GLY A 238 -29.34 0.83 -12.69
CA GLY A 238 -29.42 -0.58 -12.28
C GLY A 238 -28.87 -0.88 -10.89
N ALA A 239 -28.82 -2.18 -10.58
CA ALA A 239 -28.27 -2.68 -9.33
C ALA A 239 -26.76 -2.97 -9.46
N VAL A 240 -26.06 -2.99 -8.33
CA VAL A 240 -24.65 -3.40 -8.27
C VAL A 240 -24.51 -4.83 -8.80
N PRO A 241 -23.62 -5.08 -9.78
CA PRO A 241 -23.46 -6.40 -10.38
C PRO A 241 -23.04 -7.47 -9.35
N ALA A 242 -23.56 -8.68 -9.47
CA ALA A 242 -23.21 -9.78 -8.56
C ALA A 242 -21.72 -10.12 -8.61
N ILE A 243 -21.05 -9.90 -9.74
CA ILE A 243 -19.61 -10.11 -9.91
C ILE A 243 -18.78 -9.24 -8.95
N PHE A 244 -19.29 -8.08 -8.53
CA PHE A 244 -18.61 -7.23 -7.54
C PHE A 244 -18.34 -7.98 -6.22
N TRP A 245 -19.30 -8.73 -5.72
CA TRP A 245 -19.16 -9.47 -4.47
C TRP A 245 -18.15 -10.61 -4.59
N MET A 246 -18.11 -11.27 -5.76
CA MET A 246 -17.10 -12.28 -6.07
C MET A 246 -15.70 -11.67 -6.13
N ARG A 247 -15.56 -10.49 -6.72
CA ARG A 247 -14.30 -9.73 -6.74
C ARG A 247 -13.85 -9.32 -5.33
N MET A 248 -14.78 -8.94 -4.45
CA MET A 248 -14.47 -8.64 -3.04
C MET A 248 -13.95 -9.87 -2.31
N LEU A 249 -14.60 -11.02 -2.46
CA LEU A 249 -14.15 -12.27 -1.86
C LEU A 249 -12.77 -12.69 -2.38
N SER A 250 -12.54 -12.56 -3.67
CA SER A 250 -11.24 -12.85 -4.30
C SER A 250 -10.14 -11.93 -3.78
N ALA A 251 -10.44 -10.63 -3.60
CA ALA A 251 -9.51 -9.67 -3.02
C ALA A 251 -9.15 -10.01 -1.57
N ILE A 252 -10.13 -10.40 -0.74
CA ILE A 252 -9.90 -10.81 0.65
C ILE A 252 -8.99 -12.04 0.74
N LEU A 253 -9.22 -13.04 -0.12
CA LEU A 253 -8.35 -14.22 -0.17
C LEU A 253 -6.92 -13.88 -0.61
N SER A 254 -6.77 -13.02 -1.61
CA SER A 254 -5.46 -12.54 -2.07
C SER A 254 -4.75 -11.72 -1.00
N ILE A 255 -5.48 -10.86 -0.27
CA ILE A 255 -4.96 -10.12 0.89
C ILE A 255 -4.44 -11.07 1.95
N ALA A 256 -5.18 -12.14 2.28
CA ALA A 256 -4.74 -13.13 3.26
C ALA A 256 -3.43 -13.82 2.84
N ALA A 257 -3.25 -14.08 1.55
CA ALA A 257 -2.01 -14.65 1.01
C ALA A 257 -0.85 -13.64 1.02
N ILE A 258 -1.10 -12.40 0.61
CA ILE A 258 -0.09 -11.32 0.65
C ILE A 258 0.34 -11.02 2.08
N THR A 259 -0.59 -10.93 3.03
CA THR A 259 -0.29 -10.69 4.45
C THR A 259 0.53 -11.83 5.07
N ALA A 260 0.27 -13.10 4.69
CA ALA A 260 1.08 -14.23 5.14
C ALA A 260 2.52 -14.11 4.63
N LEU A 261 2.68 -13.82 3.34
CA LEU A 261 3.99 -13.64 2.71
C LEU A 261 4.74 -12.45 3.31
N GLN A 262 4.08 -11.29 3.42
CA GLN A 262 4.68 -10.06 3.95
C GLN A 262 4.99 -10.15 5.44
N SER A 263 4.16 -10.83 6.23
CA SER A 263 4.44 -11.08 7.65
C SER A 263 5.69 -11.94 7.82
N THR A 264 5.85 -12.98 7.00
CA THR A 264 7.04 -13.85 7.03
C THR A 264 8.29 -13.09 6.58
N LEU A 265 8.21 -12.28 5.52
CA LEU A 265 9.33 -11.43 5.07
C LEU A 265 9.71 -10.40 6.13
N SER A 266 8.73 -9.73 6.75
CA SER A 266 8.97 -8.74 7.80
C SER A 266 9.59 -9.34 9.06
N MET A 267 9.35 -10.62 9.31
CA MET A 267 10.01 -11.38 10.37
C MET A 267 11.48 -11.67 10.06
N PHE A 268 11.82 -11.99 8.81
CA PHE A 268 13.20 -12.27 8.40
C PHE A 268 14.09 -11.04 8.40
N PHE A 269 13.54 -9.90 8.00
CA PHE A 269 14.33 -8.70 7.80
C PHE A 269 14.17 -7.71 8.96
N HIS A 270 15.28 -7.32 9.58
CA HIS A 270 15.30 -6.29 10.61
C HIS A 270 15.03 -4.89 10.05
N SER A 271 15.28 -4.69 8.76
CA SER A 271 14.99 -3.44 8.07
C SER A 271 13.50 -3.21 7.91
N PHE A 272 13.01 -2.06 8.35
CA PHE A 272 11.61 -1.68 8.15
C PHE A 272 11.26 -1.47 6.66
N ALA A 273 12.19 -0.93 5.88
CA ALA A 273 11.95 -0.55 4.50
C ALA A 273 12.00 -1.71 3.50
N LEU A 274 12.80 -2.74 3.76
CA LEU A 274 13.03 -3.82 2.81
C LEU A 274 11.77 -4.65 2.51
N PRO A 275 10.96 -5.09 3.49
CA PRO A 275 9.71 -5.78 3.19
C PRO A 275 8.72 -4.93 2.39
N ILE A 276 8.71 -3.61 2.63
CA ILE A 276 7.85 -2.67 1.90
C ILE A 276 8.29 -2.56 0.43
N ALA A 277 9.60 -2.45 0.20
CA ALA A 277 10.15 -2.45 -1.15
C ALA A 277 9.86 -3.76 -1.89
N LEU A 278 9.96 -4.90 -1.21
CA LEU A 278 9.60 -6.21 -1.76
C LEU A 278 8.10 -6.31 -2.06
N ALA A 279 7.23 -5.70 -1.24
CA ALA A 279 5.80 -5.62 -1.51
C ALA A 279 5.51 -4.80 -2.78
N PHE A 280 6.19 -3.67 -2.94
CA PHE A 280 6.06 -2.84 -4.15
C PHE A 280 6.57 -3.55 -5.39
N LEU A 281 7.75 -4.17 -5.33
CA LEU A 281 8.28 -5.00 -6.43
C LEU A 281 7.33 -6.17 -6.76
N GLY A 282 6.76 -6.79 -5.72
CA GLY A 282 5.73 -7.82 -5.88
C GLY A 282 4.51 -7.32 -6.66
N SER A 283 4.05 -6.10 -6.40
CA SER A 283 2.96 -5.48 -7.15
C SER A 283 3.31 -5.28 -8.63
N LEU A 284 4.52 -4.80 -8.93
CA LEU A 284 4.97 -4.60 -10.32
C LEU A 284 5.10 -5.94 -11.08
N VAL A 285 5.66 -6.95 -10.43
CA VAL A 285 5.72 -8.32 -10.98
C VAL A 285 4.32 -8.88 -11.15
N GLY A 286 3.44 -8.70 -10.17
CA GLY A 286 2.04 -9.12 -10.22
C GLY A 286 1.29 -8.48 -11.39
N LEU A 287 1.49 -7.19 -11.64
CA LEU A 287 0.94 -6.50 -12.79
C LEU A 287 1.43 -7.10 -14.12
N THR A 288 2.74 -7.32 -14.22
CA THR A 288 3.34 -7.94 -15.42
C THR A 288 2.77 -9.34 -15.68
N LEU A 289 2.63 -10.16 -14.64
CA LEU A 289 2.04 -11.49 -14.73
C LEU A 289 0.56 -11.43 -15.15
N THR A 290 -0.18 -10.47 -14.62
CA THR A 290 -1.60 -10.25 -14.99
C THR A 290 -1.73 -9.90 -16.46
N VAL A 291 -0.89 -8.99 -16.98
CA VAL A 291 -0.87 -8.62 -18.41
C VAL A 291 -0.51 -9.81 -19.30
N LYS A 292 0.37 -10.69 -18.82
CA LYS A 292 0.77 -11.92 -19.56
C LYS A 292 -0.22 -13.09 -19.41
N GLY A 293 -1.33 -12.93 -18.70
CA GLY A 293 -2.32 -13.98 -18.49
C GLY A 293 -2.00 -14.98 -17.38
N ALA A 294 -0.92 -14.77 -16.63
CA ALA A 294 -0.52 -15.63 -15.50
C ALA A 294 -1.15 -15.15 -14.18
N TYR A 295 -2.48 -15.07 -14.16
CA TYR A 295 -3.28 -14.43 -13.10
C TYR A 295 -3.08 -15.04 -11.72
N TYR A 296 -2.88 -16.34 -11.64
CA TYR A 296 -2.84 -17.10 -10.37
C TYR A 296 -1.41 -17.48 -9.95
N ALA A 297 -0.39 -16.95 -10.63
CA ALA A 297 1.00 -17.34 -10.39
C ALA A 297 1.55 -16.77 -9.07
N LEU A 298 1.13 -15.58 -8.67
CA LEU A 298 1.54 -14.93 -7.42
C LEU A 298 0.34 -14.30 -6.71
N PRO A 299 0.36 -14.13 -5.36
CA PRO A 299 -0.71 -13.47 -4.64
C PRO A 299 -0.96 -12.03 -5.10
N TYR A 300 0.06 -11.34 -5.60
CA TYR A 300 -0.05 -9.99 -6.15
C TYR A 300 -0.81 -9.97 -7.48
N SER A 301 -0.56 -10.91 -8.38
CA SER A 301 -1.32 -11.04 -9.63
C SER A 301 -2.76 -11.52 -9.37
N THR A 302 -2.96 -12.41 -8.39
CA THR A 302 -4.31 -12.82 -7.98
C THR A 302 -5.12 -11.66 -7.39
N LEU A 303 -4.47 -10.74 -6.67
CA LEU A 303 -5.12 -9.53 -6.15
C LEU A 303 -5.60 -8.63 -7.29
N ILE A 304 -4.71 -8.27 -8.22
CA ILE A 304 -5.00 -7.36 -9.33
C ILE A 304 -6.13 -7.94 -10.21
N TYR A 305 -6.02 -9.20 -10.59
CA TYR A 305 -7.00 -9.88 -11.43
C TYR A 305 -8.31 -10.15 -10.69
N GLY A 306 -8.23 -10.73 -9.48
CA GLY A 306 -9.39 -11.07 -8.67
C GLY A 306 -10.22 -9.87 -8.25
N MET A 307 -9.57 -8.74 -7.97
CA MET A 307 -10.22 -7.48 -7.66
C MET A 307 -10.87 -6.82 -8.89
N GLY A 308 -10.48 -7.22 -10.09
CA GLY A 308 -10.97 -6.63 -11.34
C GLY A 308 -10.43 -5.21 -11.54
N SER A 309 -9.20 -4.96 -11.10
CA SER A 309 -8.54 -3.65 -11.25
C SER A 309 -8.06 -3.38 -12.68
N THR A 310 -8.19 -4.35 -13.57
CA THR A 310 -7.87 -4.23 -14.99
C THR A 310 -9.09 -4.56 -15.82
N SER A 311 -9.23 -3.93 -16.97
CA SER A 311 -10.28 -4.23 -17.94
C SER A 311 -10.05 -5.57 -18.69
N ILE A 312 -9.18 -6.42 -18.18
CA ILE A 312 -8.93 -7.74 -18.76
C ILE A 312 -10.18 -8.60 -18.56
N THR A 313 -10.85 -8.89 -19.66
CA THR A 313 -12.03 -9.75 -19.70
C THR A 313 -11.60 -11.21 -19.62
N GLY A 314 -11.83 -11.84 -18.49
CA GLY A 314 -11.64 -13.27 -18.30
C GLY A 314 -12.57 -13.77 -17.20
N GLU A 315 -13.05 -14.99 -17.34
CA GLU A 315 -13.84 -15.61 -16.27
C GLU A 315 -12.96 -15.87 -15.05
N LEU A 316 -13.41 -15.40 -13.89
CA LEU A 316 -12.73 -15.63 -12.63
C LEU A 316 -12.84 -17.10 -12.23
N ASN A 317 -11.75 -17.85 -12.36
CA ASN A 317 -11.70 -19.23 -11.89
C ASN A 317 -11.42 -19.25 -10.38
N PHE A 318 -12.52 -19.18 -9.61
CA PHE A 318 -12.46 -19.11 -8.14
C PHE A 318 -11.76 -20.32 -7.48
N PRO A 319 -11.98 -21.58 -7.92
CA PRO A 319 -11.24 -22.74 -7.42
C PRO A 319 -9.71 -22.61 -7.57
N ILE A 320 -9.22 -22.18 -8.71
CA ILE A 320 -7.77 -22.01 -8.94
C ILE A 320 -7.23 -20.87 -8.07
N LEU A 321 -7.97 -19.78 -7.95
CA LEU A 321 -7.61 -18.67 -7.06
C LEU A 321 -7.51 -19.14 -5.61
N LEU A 322 -8.50 -19.90 -5.13
CA LEU A 322 -8.51 -20.45 -3.77
C LEU A 322 -7.31 -21.37 -3.52
N LEU A 323 -6.99 -22.26 -4.46
CA LEU A 323 -5.84 -23.16 -4.38
C LEU A 323 -4.52 -22.37 -4.33
N SER A 324 -4.34 -21.38 -5.22
CA SER A 324 -3.15 -20.55 -5.25
C SER A 324 -2.98 -19.77 -3.94
N CYS A 325 -4.02 -19.06 -3.48
CA CYS A 325 -3.94 -18.29 -2.23
C CYS A 325 -3.68 -19.21 -1.02
N SER A 326 -4.34 -20.36 -0.93
CA SER A 326 -4.13 -21.35 0.14
C SER A 326 -2.69 -21.86 0.15
N PHE A 327 -2.14 -22.20 -1.02
CA PHE A 327 -0.76 -22.64 -1.15
C PHE A 327 0.21 -21.58 -0.57
N TYR A 328 0.06 -20.30 -0.94
CA TYR A 328 0.93 -19.24 -0.44
C TYR A 328 0.77 -18.99 1.06
N ILE A 329 -0.45 -19.07 1.60
CA ILE A 329 -0.70 -18.94 3.03
C ILE A 329 0.01 -20.05 3.81
N PHE A 330 -0.21 -21.31 3.43
CA PHE A 330 0.39 -22.43 4.12
C PHE A 330 1.93 -22.47 3.96
N ALA A 331 2.44 -22.19 2.77
CA ALA A 331 3.88 -22.13 2.51
C ALA A 331 4.54 -21.01 3.34
N ALA A 332 4.03 -19.79 3.30
CA ALA A 332 4.60 -18.67 4.02
C ALA A 332 4.56 -18.87 5.54
N LEU A 333 3.40 -19.23 6.08
CA LEU A 333 3.27 -19.48 7.53
C LEU A 333 4.08 -20.71 7.97
N GLY A 334 4.12 -21.77 7.17
CA GLY A 334 4.93 -22.96 7.44
C GLY A 334 6.43 -22.64 7.52
N ILE A 335 6.95 -21.92 6.51
CA ILE A 335 8.35 -21.46 6.50
C ILE A 335 8.64 -20.58 7.70
N GLY A 336 7.74 -19.63 8.02
CA GLY A 336 7.88 -18.74 9.15
C GLY A 336 7.93 -19.49 10.49
N ILE A 337 7.06 -20.47 10.71
CA ILE A 337 7.05 -21.30 11.92
C ILE A 337 8.32 -22.13 12.03
N LEU A 338 8.78 -22.74 10.94
CA LEU A 338 10.02 -23.53 10.91
C LEU A 338 11.23 -22.66 11.24
N TYR A 339 11.27 -21.46 10.70
CA TYR A 339 12.33 -20.50 11.01
C TYR A 339 12.35 -20.14 12.49
N LEU A 340 11.21 -19.75 13.08
CA LEU A 340 11.12 -19.40 14.49
C LEU A 340 11.46 -20.56 15.44
N LYS A 341 11.24 -21.81 15.02
CA LYS A 341 11.62 -23.00 15.80
C LYS A 341 13.11 -23.31 15.72
N LYS A 342 13.77 -22.98 14.60
CA LYS A 342 15.19 -23.33 14.36
C LYS A 342 16.15 -22.19 14.70
N SER A 343 15.71 -20.96 14.64
CA SER A 343 16.55 -19.84 15.02
C SER A 343 16.65 -19.80 16.54
N ASP A 344 17.78 -20.24 17.07
CA ASP A 344 18.29 -19.70 18.31
C ASP A 344 18.41 -18.20 18.11
N VAL A 345 17.63 -17.44 18.85
CA VAL A 345 17.57 -15.99 18.66
C VAL A 345 18.91 -15.41 19.07
N ARG A 346 19.81 -15.29 18.10
CA ARG A 346 21.10 -14.63 18.32
C ARG A 346 20.82 -13.17 18.56
N THR A 347 20.89 -12.78 19.81
CA THR A 347 21.02 -11.38 20.21
C THR A 347 22.35 -10.88 19.65
N HIS A 348 22.32 -10.20 18.52
CA HIS A 348 23.43 -9.35 18.13
C HIS A 348 23.42 -8.14 19.06
N VAL A 349 24.38 -8.12 19.98
CA VAL A 349 24.77 -6.98 20.81
C VAL A 349 25.35 -5.90 19.88
#